data_b389e86e3dcb74155ea494e27c564140
#
_entry.id   b389e86e3dcb74155ea494e27c564140
#
_cell.length_a   1.000
_cell.length_b   1.000
_cell.length_c   1.000
_cell.angle_alpha   90.00
_cell.angle_beta   90.00
_cell.angle_gamma   90.00
#
_symmetry.space_group_name_H-M   'P 1'
#
loop_
_entity.id
_entity.type
_entity.pdbx_description
1 polymer ?
#
loop_
_entity_poly.entity_id
_entity_poly.type
_entity_poly.pdbx_seq_one_letter_code
_entity_poly.pdbx_strand_id
1 'polypeptide(L)'
;MAAKVFISYRRDDSAGYAGRVRDRLERELGPNLLFMDVDAIPLGTYFSKVLREEVAKCGVLLAVIGPNWLDARDEHGNRRLDDPNDFVRIEIAAALQRNIPVIPILLDGATIPKATQLPEDLQELALRNGMEIRHASFQDDMNRLTRGLKGQSDQAGSVDGVDLARGDTSGLWGFLRDKRNQQVLGWLGGGLIVAATGLWAVFVYLGQRF
;
A
#
# COMPACT_ATOMS: atom_id res chain seq x y z
N MET A 1 -9.53 -13.52 12.11
CA MET A 1 -8.47 -14.35 11.47
C MET A 1 -7.38 -13.39 10.98
N ALA A 2 -6.09 -13.72 11.18
CA ALA A 2 -5.02 -12.90 10.65
C ALA A 2 -5.10 -12.85 9.11
N ALA A 3 -4.94 -11.66 8.55
CA ALA A 3 -5.01 -11.46 7.11
C ALA A 3 -3.75 -12.04 6.44
N LYS A 4 -3.91 -12.69 5.28
CA LYS A 4 -2.78 -13.14 4.47
C LYS A 4 -1.99 -11.95 3.93
N VAL A 5 -0.67 -12.07 3.92
CA VAL A 5 0.27 -11.06 3.43
C VAL A 5 0.85 -11.52 2.10
N PHE A 6 0.73 -10.70 1.08
CA PHE A 6 1.40 -10.91 -0.20
C PHE A 6 2.71 -10.11 -0.24
N ILE A 7 3.82 -10.74 -0.63
CA ILE A 7 5.13 -10.08 -0.80
C ILE A 7 5.45 -9.99 -2.29
N SER A 8 5.34 -8.78 -2.85
CA SER A 8 5.70 -8.46 -4.23
C SER A 8 7.13 -7.91 -4.29
N TYR A 9 7.99 -8.48 -5.11
CA TYR A 9 9.40 -8.06 -5.21
C TYR A 9 9.98 -8.36 -6.60
N ARG A 10 11.09 -7.71 -6.94
CA ARG A 10 11.87 -8.05 -8.14
C ARG A 10 13.04 -8.95 -7.78
N ARG A 11 13.11 -10.13 -8.41
CA ARG A 11 14.18 -11.11 -8.16
C ARG A 11 15.58 -10.50 -8.36
N ASP A 12 15.77 -9.75 -9.43
CA ASP A 12 17.05 -9.18 -9.82
C ASP A 12 17.46 -7.97 -8.96
N ASP A 13 16.56 -7.45 -8.14
CA ASP A 13 16.76 -6.24 -7.36
C ASP A 13 16.80 -6.50 -5.84
N SER A 14 15.87 -7.31 -5.34
CA SER A 14 15.59 -7.38 -3.90
C SER A 14 15.35 -8.78 -3.34
N ALA A 15 15.69 -9.86 -4.07
CA ALA A 15 15.42 -11.24 -3.66
C ALA A 15 15.97 -11.60 -2.26
N GLY A 16 17.21 -11.20 -1.97
CA GLY A 16 17.83 -11.49 -0.67
C GLY A 16 17.12 -10.82 0.51
N TYR A 17 16.70 -9.57 0.34
CA TYR A 17 15.90 -8.86 1.36
C TYR A 17 14.49 -9.43 1.47
N ALA A 18 13.84 -9.68 0.35
CA ALA A 18 12.49 -10.25 0.33
C ALA A 18 12.43 -11.61 1.03
N GLY A 19 13.44 -12.46 0.83
CA GLY A 19 13.61 -13.72 1.56
C GLY A 19 13.74 -13.52 3.08
N ARG A 20 14.59 -12.59 3.52
CA ARG A 20 14.77 -12.27 4.94
C ARG A 20 13.50 -11.70 5.58
N VAL A 21 12.77 -10.84 4.86
CA VAL A 21 11.47 -10.30 5.28
C VAL A 21 10.47 -11.43 5.43
N ARG A 22 10.37 -12.32 4.44
CA ARG A 22 9.52 -13.51 4.49
C ARG A 22 9.84 -14.36 5.71
N ASP A 23 11.10 -14.79 5.89
CA ASP A 23 11.51 -15.67 6.99
C ASP A 23 11.19 -15.06 8.36
N ARG A 24 11.31 -13.73 8.48
CA ARG A 24 10.97 -13.04 9.72
C ARG A 24 9.47 -12.99 9.95
N LEU A 25 8.67 -12.68 8.93
CA LEU A 25 7.22 -12.65 9.03
C LEU A 25 6.64 -14.05 9.24
N GLU A 26 7.21 -15.08 8.63
CA GLU A 26 6.78 -16.48 8.80
C GLU A 26 6.87 -16.93 10.27
N ARG A 27 7.96 -16.53 10.95
CA ARG A 27 8.15 -16.80 12.38
C ARG A 27 7.15 -16.07 13.27
N GLU A 28 6.69 -14.88 12.87
CA GLU A 28 5.82 -14.03 13.67
C GLU A 28 4.33 -14.24 13.41
N LEU A 29 3.96 -14.56 12.19
CA LEU A 29 2.58 -14.65 11.72
C LEU A 29 2.16 -16.10 11.45
N GLY A 30 3.12 -17.00 11.22
CA GLY A 30 2.91 -18.39 10.83
C GLY A 30 3.04 -18.62 9.31
N PRO A 31 3.39 -19.86 8.90
CA PRO A 31 3.77 -20.17 7.51
C PRO A 31 2.62 -20.05 6.51
N ASN A 32 1.37 -20.22 6.93
CA ASN A 32 0.20 -20.22 6.06
C ASN A 32 -0.36 -18.82 5.76
N LEU A 33 0.23 -17.78 6.32
CA LEU A 33 -0.24 -16.40 6.17
C LEU A 33 0.57 -15.59 5.16
N LEU A 34 1.63 -16.17 4.61
CA LEU A 34 2.48 -15.50 3.63
C LEU A 34 2.31 -16.11 2.25
N PHE A 35 2.17 -15.25 1.26
CA PHE A 35 2.26 -15.59 -0.14
C PHE A 35 3.42 -14.81 -0.75
N MET A 36 4.37 -15.51 -1.28
CA MET A 36 5.54 -14.97 -1.95
C MET A 36 5.94 -15.93 -3.04
N ASP A 37 6.20 -15.39 -4.21
CA ASP A 37 6.67 -16.14 -5.36
C ASP A 37 5.64 -16.98 -6.13
N VAL A 38 5.88 -17.02 -7.39
CA VAL A 38 5.03 -17.56 -8.47
C VAL A 38 5.16 -19.07 -8.61
N ASP A 39 6.08 -19.68 -7.87
CA ASP A 39 6.38 -21.12 -7.96
C ASP A 39 5.21 -22.04 -7.55
N ALA A 40 4.18 -21.45 -6.93
CA ALA A 40 2.96 -22.16 -6.57
C ALA A 40 1.88 -22.19 -7.68
N ILE A 41 2.15 -21.57 -8.85
CA ILE A 41 1.17 -21.53 -9.93
C ILE A 41 1.25 -22.82 -10.75
N PRO A 42 0.13 -23.56 -10.89
CA PRO A 42 0.11 -24.82 -11.63
C PRO A 42 0.47 -24.61 -13.10
N LEU A 43 1.27 -25.53 -13.64
CA LEU A 43 1.62 -25.52 -15.07
C LEU A 43 0.36 -25.59 -15.94
N GLY A 44 0.36 -24.83 -17.05
CA GLY A 44 -0.74 -24.79 -18.01
C GLY A 44 -1.91 -23.88 -17.65
N THR A 45 -1.80 -23.09 -16.56
CA THR A 45 -2.83 -22.11 -16.19
C THR A 45 -2.52 -20.72 -16.74
N TYR A 46 -3.55 -19.88 -16.88
CA TYR A 46 -3.36 -18.46 -17.19
C TYR A 46 -2.74 -17.76 -15.99
N PHE A 47 -1.42 -17.58 -16.04
CA PHE A 47 -0.59 -17.07 -14.98
C PHE A 47 -1.13 -15.76 -14.36
N SER A 48 -1.40 -14.75 -15.18
CA SER A 48 -1.90 -13.45 -14.72
C SER A 48 -3.26 -13.52 -14.01
N LYS A 49 -4.10 -14.49 -14.39
CA LYS A 49 -5.40 -14.70 -13.73
C LYS A 49 -5.20 -15.28 -12.33
N VAL A 50 -4.40 -16.35 -12.23
CA VAL A 50 -4.12 -17.00 -10.94
C VAL A 50 -3.45 -16.03 -9.98
N LEU A 51 -2.48 -15.25 -10.47
CA LEU A 51 -1.80 -14.22 -9.67
C LEU A 51 -2.77 -13.19 -9.08
N ARG A 52 -3.68 -12.66 -9.90
CA ARG A 52 -4.74 -11.73 -9.45
C ARG A 52 -5.69 -12.37 -8.43
N GLU A 53 -5.97 -13.65 -8.56
CA GLU A 53 -6.82 -14.41 -7.62
C GLU A 53 -6.09 -14.62 -6.28
N GLU A 54 -4.78 -14.91 -6.29
CA GLU A 54 -3.99 -15.05 -5.06
C GLU A 54 -3.85 -13.71 -4.33
N VAL A 55 -3.54 -12.63 -5.05
CA VAL A 55 -3.55 -11.28 -4.47
C VAL A 55 -4.91 -10.96 -3.84
N ALA A 56 -6.02 -11.31 -4.49
CA ALA A 56 -7.37 -11.06 -3.99
C ALA A 56 -7.70 -11.79 -2.67
N LYS A 57 -6.98 -12.86 -2.35
CA LYS A 57 -7.13 -13.61 -1.08
C LYS A 57 -6.32 -13.01 0.07
N CYS A 58 -5.46 -12.03 -0.23
CA CYS A 58 -4.59 -11.38 0.76
C CYS A 58 -5.26 -10.15 1.34
N GLY A 59 -5.01 -9.87 2.60
CA GLY A 59 -5.50 -8.67 3.28
C GLY A 59 -4.54 -7.49 3.20
N VAL A 60 -3.29 -7.72 2.77
CA VAL A 60 -2.26 -6.69 2.59
C VAL A 60 -1.23 -7.15 1.57
N LEU A 61 -0.68 -6.21 0.80
CA LEU A 61 0.45 -6.42 -0.10
C LEU A 61 1.65 -5.58 0.36
N LEU A 62 2.81 -6.22 0.50
CA LEU A 62 4.09 -5.56 0.72
C LEU A 62 4.79 -5.40 -0.64
N ALA A 63 4.92 -4.16 -1.11
CA ALA A 63 5.66 -3.84 -2.33
C ALA A 63 7.12 -3.57 -1.97
N VAL A 64 8.00 -4.55 -2.19
CA VAL A 64 9.43 -4.43 -1.87
C VAL A 64 10.12 -3.69 -3.00
N ILE A 65 10.59 -2.49 -2.71
CA ILE A 65 11.18 -1.53 -3.64
C ILE A 65 12.67 -1.38 -3.30
N GLY A 66 13.51 -1.94 -4.13
CA GLY A 66 14.94 -1.74 -4.08
C GLY A 66 15.43 -0.64 -5.03
N PRO A 67 16.74 -0.38 -5.09
CA PRO A 67 17.33 0.71 -5.86
C PRO A 67 17.03 0.67 -7.37
N ASN A 68 16.91 -0.54 -7.94
CA ASN A 68 16.67 -0.72 -9.38
C ASN A 68 15.21 -1.05 -9.72
N TRP A 69 14.32 -1.06 -8.73
CA TRP A 69 12.93 -1.48 -8.90
C TRP A 69 12.19 -0.71 -10.00
N LEU A 70 12.39 0.63 -10.03
CA LEU A 70 11.73 1.52 -10.98
C LEU A 70 12.27 1.36 -12.40
N ASP A 71 13.61 1.24 -12.52
CA ASP A 71 14.32 1.26 -13.80
C ASP A 71 14.74 -0.14 -14.28
N ALA A 72 14.23 -1.20 -13.65
CA ALA A 72 14.48 -2.57 -14.07
C ALA A 72 14.08 -2.78 -15.54
N ARG A 73 14.97 -3.42 -16.32
CA ARG A 73 14.80 -3.63 -17.75
C ARG A 73 14.69 -5.10 -18.11
N ASP A 74 14.03 -5.37 -19.21
CA ASP A 74 13.98 -6.67 -19.85
C ASP A 74 15.27 -6.92 -20.70
N GLU A 75 15.35 -8.08 -21.33
CA GLU A 75 16.45 -8.46 -22.23
C GLU A 75 16.61 -7.58 -23.48
N HIS A 76 15.55 -6.83 -23.83
CA HIS A 76 15.51 -5.89 -24.95
C HIS A 76 15.81 -4.43 -24.53
N GLY A 77 16.07 -4.21 -23.24
CA GLY A 77 16.34 -2.88 -22.68
C GLY A 77 15.09 -2.03 -22.38
N ASN A 78 13.88 -2.56 -22.56
CA ASN A 78 12.65 -1.86 -22.21
C ASN A 78 12.43 -1.87 -20.69
N ARG A 79 11.85 -0.80 -20.16
CA ARG A 79 11.52 -0.75 -18.73
C ARG A 79 10.40 -1.74 -18.42
N ARG A 80 10.64 -2.64 -17.49
CA ARG A 80 9.70 -3.73 -17.15
C ARG A 80 8.35 -3.22 -16.65
N LEU A 81 8.32 -2.12 -15.89
CA LEU A 81 7.05 -1.52 -15.42
C LEU A 81 6.15 -1.01 -16.54
N ASP A 82 6.70 -0.74 -17.74
CA ASP A 82 5.90 -0.30 -18.89
C ASP A 82 5.20 -1.48 -19.59
N ASP A 83 5.65 -2.71 -19.35
CA ASP A 83 4.99 -3.91 -19.87
C ASP A 83 3.75 -4.24 -19.00
N PRO A 84 2.53 -4.27 -19.59
CA PRO A 84 1.32 -4.70 -18.88
C PRO A 84 1.35 -6.14 -18.36
N ASN A 85 2.28 -6.97 -18.88
CA ASN A 85 2.47 -8.35 -18.44
C ASN A 85 3.56 -8.50 -17.37
N ASP A 86 4.22 -7.43 -16.95
CA ASP A 86 5.17 -7.49 -15.84
C ASP A 86 4.47 -7.93 -14.55
N PHE A 87 5.02 -8.97 -13.93
CA PHE A 87 4.37 -9.60 -12.78
C PHE A 87 4.22 -8.66 -11.59
N VAL A 88 5.27 -7.90 -11.27
CA VAL A 88 5.24 -6.93 -10.17
C VAL A 88 4.19 -5.84 -10.44
N ARG A 89 4.05 -5.39 -11.69
CA ARG A 89 2.99 -4.47 -12.10
C ARG A 89 1.61 -5.09 -11.90
N ILE A 90 1.38 -6.32 -12.37
CA ILE A 90 0.10 -7.03 -12.23
C ILE A 90 -0.28 -7.19 -10.75
N GLU A 91 0.66 -7.60 -9.90
CA GLU A 91 0.45 -7.81 -8.47
C GLU A 91 -0.02 -6.53 -7.77
N ILE A 92 0.74 -5.45 -7.94
CA ILE A 92 0.46 -4.17 -7.30
C ILE A 92 -0.83 -3.55 -7.85
N ALA A 93 -1.01 -3.55 -9.18
CA ALA A 93 -2.23 -3.05 -9.81
C ALA A 93 -3.48 -3.82 -9.32
N ALA A 94 -3.38 -5.15 -9.21
CA ALA A 94 -4.48 -5.98 -8.71
C ALA A 94 -4.84 -5.66 -7.25
N ALA A 95 -3.87 -5.35 -6.40
CA ALA A 95 -4.10 -4.94 -5.02
C ALA A 95 -4.74 -3.55 -4.94
N LEU A 96 -4.22 -2.57 -5.69
CA LEU A 96 -4.74 -1.20 -5.73
C LEU A 96 -6.19 -1.17 -6.23
N GLN A 97 -6.49 -1.85 -7.34
CA GLN A 97 -7.84 -1.94 -7.91
C GLN A 97 -8.88 -2.55 -6.95
N ARG A 98 -8.44 -3.38 -6.01
CA ARG A 98 -9.31 -4.02 -5.01
C ARG A 98 -9.32 -3.31 -3.67
N ASN A 99 -8.66 -2.15 -3.56
CA ASN A 99 -8.47 -1.43 -2.30
C ASN A 99 -7.80 -2.27 -1.21
N ILE A 100 -6.98 -3.26 -1.59
CA ILE A 100 -6.14 -3.99 -0.65
C ILE A 100 -5.04 -3.03 -0.21
N PRO A 101 -4.77 -2.89 1.10
CA PRO A 101 -3.66 -2.09 1.60
C PRO A 101 -2.34 -2.49 0.94
N VAL A 102 -1.67 -1.54 0.28
CA VAL A 102 -0.33 -1.71 -0.28
C VAL A 102 0.65 -0.93 0.57
N ILE A 103 1.66 -1.59 1.12
CA ILE A 103 2.71 -0.99 1.96
C ILE A 103 4.02 -1.05 1.19
N PRO A 104 4.54 0.10 0.71
CA PRO A 104 5.89 0.17 0.15
C PRO A 104 6.94 -0.14 1.22
N ILE A 105 7.80 -1.12 0.94
CA ILE A 105 8.97 -1.48 1.75
C ILE A 105 10.21 -1.02 1.00
N LEU A 106 10.86 0.01 1.51
CA LEU A 106 12.00 0.67 0.85
C LEU A 106 13.31 0.07 1.34
N LEU A 107 14.17 -0.32 0.42
CA LEU A 107 15.45 -0.96 0.70
C LEU A 107 16.59 -0.08 0.20
N ASP A 108 17.71 -0.08 0.94
CA ASP A 108 19.00 0.48 0.53
C ASP A 108 18.92 1.91 -0.04
N GLY A 109 18.12 2.78 0.61
CA GLY A 109 17.94 4.17 0.20
C GLY A 109 16.99 4.37 -0.97
N ALA A 110 16.27 3.33 -1.41
CA ALA A 110 15.20 3.48 -2.38
C ALA A 110 14.10 4.41 -1.85
N THR A 111 13.44 5.09 -2.76
CA THR A 111 12.33 6.01 -2.44
C THR A 111 11.06 5.57 -3.15
N ILE A 112 9.91 5.97 -2.63
CA ILE A 112 8.64 5.76 -3.33
C ILE A 112 8.67 6.54 -4.64
N PRO A 113 8.45 5.88 -5.81
CA PRO A 113 8.42 6.56 -7.09
C PRO A 113 7.32 7.63 -7.14
N LYS A 114 7.56 8.72 -7.87
CA LYS A 114 6.53 9.73 -8.12
C LYS A 114 5.45 9.17 -9.06
N ALA A 115 4.21 9.64 -8.93
CA ALA A 115 3.11 9.21 -9.79
C ALA A 115 3.43 9.36 -11.29
N THR A 116 4.15 10.43 -11.68
CA THR A 116 4.58 10.69 -13.07
C THR A 116 5.62 9.68 -13.61
N GLN A 117 6.24 8.89 -12.74
CA GLN A 117 7.21 7.86 -13.12
C GLN A 117 6.56 6.47 -13.25
N LEU A 118 5.30 6.35 -12.83
CA LEU A 118 4.56 5.09 -12.78
C LEU A 118 3.54 4.99 -13.91
N PRO A 119 3.28 3.78 -14.44
CA PRO A 119 2.12 3.53 -15.27
C PRO A 119 0.83 3.93 -14.56
N GLU A 120 -0.22 4.25 -15.32
CA GLU A 120 -1.49 4.78 -14.81
C GLU A 120 -2.09 3.89 -13.70
N ASP A 121 -2.06 2.59 -13.87
CA ASP A 121 -2.58 1.58 -12.94
C ASP A 121 -1.78 1.42 -11.65
N LEU A 122 -0.58 2.04 -11.57
CA LEU A 122 0.28 2.04 -10.38
C LEU A 122 0.40 3.42 -9.70
N GLN A 123 -0.17 4.48 -10.25
CA GLN A 123 0.03 5.85 -9.75
C GLN A 123 -0.38 6.04 -8.29
N GLU A 124 -1.39 5.30 -7.83
CA GLU A 124 -1.80 5.34 -6.43
C GLU A 124 -0.73 4.84 -5.45
N LEU A 125 0.24 4.03 -5.91
CA LEU A 125 1.37 3.60 -5.09
C LEU A 125 2.16 4.79 -4.55
N ALA A 126 2.29 5.87 -5.34
CA ALA A 126 2.97 7.10 -4.95
C ALA A 126 2.33 7.81 -3.74
N LEU A 127 1.06 7.53 -3.46
CA LEU A 127 0.30 8.12 -2.35
C LEU A 127 0.32 7.26 -1.09
N ARG A 128 0.91 6.05 -1.17
CA ARG A 128 0.93 5.12 -0.04
C ARG A 128 2.05 5.48 0.94
N ASN A 129 1.75 5.35 2.23
CA ASN A 129 2.76 5.48 3.26
C ASN A 129 3.61 4.20 3.31
N GLY A 130 4.91 4.34 3.13
CA GLY A 130 5.86 3.24 3.15
C GLY A 130 6.76 3.27 4.37
N MET A 131 7.60 2.24 4.51
CA MET A 131 8.64 2.22 5.52
C MET A 131 9.95 1.71 4.95
N GLU A 132 11.04 2.24 5.46
CA GLU A 132 12.38 1.76 5.14
C GLU A 132 12.74 0.57 6.03
N ILE A 133 13.34 -0.46 5.42
CA ILE A 133 13.98 -1.58 6.11
C ILE A 133 15.48 -1.53 5.81
N ARG A 134 16.26 -1.15 6.81
CA ARG A 134 17.72 -0.97 6.72
C ARG A 134 18.45 -2.20 7.19
N HIS A 135 19.59 -2.48 6.57
CA HIS A 135 20.45 -3.60 6.98
C HIS A 135 20.87 -3.48 8.45
N ALA A 136 21.30 -2.29 8.87
CA ALA A 136 21.82 -2.04 10.23
C ALA A 136 20.75 -2.16 11.34
N SER A 137 19.48 -1.87 11.05
CA SER A 137 18.36 -1.89 12.01
C SER A 137 17.26 -2.89 11.62
N PHE A 138 17.60 -3.91 10.84
CA PHE A 138 16.66 -4.87 10.27
C PHE A 138 15.67 -5.44 11.31
N GLN A 139 16.16 -5.81 12.49
CA GLN A 139 15.30 -6.39 13.53
C GLN A 139 14.27 -5.39 14.05
N ASP A 140 14.67 -4.16 14.30
CA ASP A 140 13.80 -3.11 14.82
C ASP A 140 12.79 -2.66 13.75
N ASP A 141 13.24 -2.52 12.49
CA ASP A 141 12.38 -2.18 11.37
C ASP A 141 11.33 -3.29 11.13
N MET A 142 11.73 -4.56 11.21
CA MET A 142 10.80 -5.70 11.13
C MET A 142 9.84 -5.78 12.30
N ASN A 143 10.27 -5.46 13.52
CA ASN A 143 9.39 -5.38 14.68
C ASN A 143 8.31 -4.30 14.49
N ARG A 144 8.66 -3.17 13.87
CA ARG A 144 7.70 -2.11 13.52
C ARG A 144 6.71 -2.57 12.46
N LEU A 145 7.19 -3.23 11.39
CA LEU A 145 6.35 -3.78 10.34
C LEU A 145 5.35 -4.79 10.90
N THR A 146 5.83 -5.75 11.68
CA THR A 146 4.98 -6.82 12.28
C THR A 146 3.90 -6.24 13.19
N ARG A 147 4.23 -5.24 14.02
CA ARG A 147 3.23 -4.54 14.84
C ARG A 147 2.17 -3.84 14.01
N GLY A 148 2.58 -3.17 12.92
CA GLY A 148 1.65 -2.53 11.99
C GLY A 148 0.70 -3.52 11.33
N LEU A 149 1.22 -4.68 10.89
CA LEU A 149 0.41 -5.75 10.28
C LEU A 149 -0.59 -6.36 11.28
N LYS A 150 -0.18 -6.62 12.51
CA LYS A 150 -1.08 -7.15 13.58
C LYS A 150 -2.17 -6.14 13.93
N GLY A 151 -1.85 -4.85 14.05
CA GLY A 151 -2.83 -3.78 14.32
C GLY A 151 -3.87 -3.59 13.21
N GLN A 152 -3.52 -3.81 11.95
CA GLN A 152 -4.48 -3.78 10.83
C GLN A 152 -5.46 -4.97 10.88
N SER A 153 -5.01 -6.13 11.35
CA SER A 153 -5.87 -7.31 11.51
C SER A 153 -6.97 -7.09 12.54
N ASP A 154 -6.67 -6.35 13.60
CA ASP A 154 -7.62 -6.06 14.68
C ASP A 154 -8.69 -5.03 14.24
N GLN A 155 -8.34 -4.10 13.34
CA GLN A 155 -9.28 -3.12 12.79
C GLN A 155 -10.22 -3.73 11.74
N ALA A 156 -9.76 -4.67 10.94
CA ALA A 156 -10.58 -5.37 9.95
C ALA A 156 -11.65 -6.28 10.57
N GLY A 157 -11.45 -6.70 11.83
CA GLY A 157 -12.40 -7.53 12.60
C GLY A 157 -13.49 -6.75 13.33
N SER A 158 -13.44 -5.41 13.36
CA SER A 158 -14.33 -4.57 14.18
C SER A 158 -15.34 -3.73 13.39
N VAL A 159 -15.59 -4.04 12.11
CA VAL A 159 -16.54 -3.26 11.27
C VAL A 159 -18.01 -3.67 11.46
N ASP A 160 -18.28 -4.71 12.23
CA ASP A 160 -19.65 -5.09 12.63
C ASP A 160 -20.00 -4.51 14.01
N GLY A 161 -20.20 -3.20 14.08
CA GLY A 161 -20.68 -2.58 15.32
C GLY A 161 -20.24 -1.13 15.49
N VAL A 162 -20.43 -0.28 14.48
CA VAL A 162 -20.31 1.17 14.69
C VAL A 162 -21.55 1.64 15.45
N ASP A 163 -21.42 1.69 16.77
CA ASP A 163 -22.34 2.41 17.64
C ASP A 163 -22.15 3.92 17.42
N LEU A 164 -22.98 4.53 16.59
CA LEU A 164 -22.99 5.95 16.24
C LEU A 164 -23.32 6.87 17.43
N ALA A 165 -23.42 6.33 18.65
CA ALA A 165 -23.84 7.07 19.84
C ALA A 165 -22.71 7.58 20.75
N ARG A 166 -21.42 7.31 20.45
CA ARG A 166 -20.30 7.84 21.25
C ARG A 166 -19.33 8.62 20.37
N GLY A 167 -19.51 9.93 20.34
CA GLY A 167 -18.62 10.88 19.69
C GLY A 167 -17.24 10.96 20.39
N ASP A 168 -16.40 9.93 20.26
CA ASP A 168 -14.99 10.01 20.66
C ASP A 168 -14.16 10.57 19.51
N THR A 169 -13.90 11.88 19.58
CA THR A 169 -13.05 12.61 18.63
C THR A 169 -11.55 12.55 18.97
N SER A 170 -11.15 11.77 19.98
CA SER A 170 -9.77 11.73 20.49
C SER A 170 -8.76 11.23 19.47
N GLY A 171 -9.15 10.29 18.58
CA GLY A 171 -8.29 9.76 17.51
C GLY A 171 -7.98 10.79 16.42
N LEU A 172 -8.96 11.62 16.06
CA LEU A 172 -8.81 12.66 15.04
C LEU A 172 -7.86 13.78 15.48
N TRP A 173 -7.93 14.17 16.75
CA TRP A 173 -7.06 15.19 17.32
C TRP A 173 -5.61 14.72 17.50
N GLY A 174 -5.37 13.43 17.73
CA GLY A 174 -4.04 12.83 17.73
C GLY A 174 -3.38 12.87 16.35
N PHE A 175 -4.13 12.56 15.30
CA PHE A 175 -3.67 12.61 13.91
C PHE A 175 -3.32 14.04 13.46
N LEU A 176 -4.13 15.03 13.83
CA LEU A 176 -3.93 16.44 13.48
C LEU A 176 -2.77 17.11 14.26
N ARG A 177 -2.33 16.52 15.36
CA ARG A 177 -1.27 17.07 16.22
C ARG A 177 0.14 16.61 15.83
N ASP A 178 0.27 15.61 14.97
CA ASP A 178 1.58 15.16 14.46
C ASP A 178 2.10 16.17 13.42
N LYS A 179 3.21 16.84 13.77
CA LYS A 179 3.84 17.88 12.93
C LYS A 179 4.23 17.38 11.53
N ARG A 180 4.39 16.08 11.33
CA ARG A 180 4.68 15.49 10.01
C ARG A 180 3.46 15.45 9.09
N ASN A 181 2.26 15.42 9.63
CA ASN A 181 1.01 15.42 8.87
C ASN A 181 0.53 16.84 8.52
N GLN A 182 1.05 17.87 9.17
CA GLN A 182 0.66 19.26 8.88
C GLN A 182 1.12 19.76 7.51
N GLN A 183 2.16 19.19 6.92
CA GLN A 183 2.59 19.54 5.56
C GLN A 183 1.64 19.05 4.47
N VAL A 184 0.89 17.97 4.72
CA VAL A 184 -0.11 17.42 3.77
C VAL A 184 -1.42 18.21 3.83
N LEU A 185 -1.79 18.73 5.01
CA LEU A 185 -3.02 19.51 5.20
C LEU A 185 -2.95 20.92 4.58
N GLY A 186 -1.77 21.47 4.35
CA GLY A 186 -1.59 22.77 3.69
C GLY A 186 -2.10 22.80 2.24
N TRP A 187 -2.18 21.66 1.57
CA TRP A 187 -2.70 21.54 0.20
C TRP A 187 -4.20 21.25 0.14
N LEU A 188 -4.78 20.66 1.18
CA LEU A 188 -6.21 20.36 1.24
C LEU A 188 -7.05 21.53 1.79
N GLY A 189 -6.43 22.44 2.54
CA GLY A 189 -7.11 23.60 3.12
C GLY A 189 -7.65 24.61 2.11
N GLY A 190 -7.02 24.73 0.94
CA GLY A 190 -7.45 25.65 -0.12
C GLY A 190 -8.72 25.20 -0.86
N GLY A 191 -8.94 23.89 -1.00
CA GLY A 191 -10.09 23.33 -1.75
C GLY A 191 -11.38 23.27 -0.92
N LEU A 192 -11.27 23.05 0.36
CA LEU A 192 -12.45 22.90 1.25
C LEU A 192 -13.12 24.24 1.59
N ILE A 193 -12.36 25.33 1.63
CA ILE A 193 -12.90 26.70 1.87
C ILE A 193 -13.72 27.18 0.67
N VAL A 194 -13.32 26.82 -0.56
CA VAL A 194 -14.08 27.21 -1.78
C VAL A 194 -15.39 26.43 -1.88
N ALA A 195 -15.43 25.18 -1.45
CA ALA A 195 -16.69 24.38 -1.45
C ALA A 195 -17.70 24.87 -0.40
N ALA A 196 -17.24 25.29 0.78
CA ALA A 196 -18.11 25.80 1.83
C ALA A 196 -18.71 27.18 1.50
N THR A 197 -17.93 28.05 0.85
CA THR A 197 -18.41 29.38 0.41
C THR A 197 -19.37 29.28 -0.78
N GLY A 198 -19.16 28.31 -1.70
CA GLY A 198 -20.05 28.08 -2.84
C GLY A 198 -21.46 27.60 -2.42
N LEU A 199 -21.54 26.72 -1.44
CA LEU A 199 -22.81 26.22 -0.90
C LEU A 199 -23.59 27.29 -0.12
N TRP A 200 -22.89 28.19 0.56
CA TRP A 200 -23.52 29.30 1.30
C TRP A 200 -24.09 30.35 0.36
N ALA A 201 -23.43 30.66 -0.75
CA ALA A 201 -23.93 31.57 -1.78
C ALA A 201 -25.21 31.06 -2.47
N VAL A 202 -25.31 29.75 -2.70
CA VAL A 202 -26.52 29.12 -3.29
C VAL A 202 -27.70 29.16 -2.29
N PHE A 203 -27.43 28.99 -1.00
CA PHE A 203 -28.49 29.03 0.03
C PHE A 203 -29.05 30.44 0.24
N VAL A 204 -28.20 31.47 0.18
CA VAL A 204 -28.63 32.89 0.25
C VAL A 204 -29.40 33.32 -1.00
N TYR A 205 -28.99 32.82 -2.19
CA TYR A 205 -29.67 33.16 -3.46
C TYR A 205 -31.05 32.54 -3.59
N LEU A 206 -31.25 31.34 -3.05
CA LEU A 206 -32.58 30.67 -3.06
C LEU A 206 -33.50 31.16 -1.93
N GLY A 207 -32.96 31.70 -0.83
CA GLY A 207 -33.79 32.25 0.28
C GLY A 207 -34.39 33.64 0.04
N GLN A 208 -34.02 34.33 -1.05
CA GLN A 208 -34.55 35.64 -1.39
C GLN A 208 -35.70 35.63 -2.46
N ARG A 209 -36.15 34.43 -2.87
CA ARG A 209 -37.22 34.30 -3.86
C ARG A 209 -38.51 33.62 -3.34
N PHE A 210 -38.71 33.60 -2.03
CA PHE A 210 -40.01 33.28 -1.44
C PHE A 210 -40.40 34.29 -0.40
#